data_d34f2a5f7fe977fc100d8e5281e7b97b
#
_entry.id   d34f2a5f7fe977fc100d8e5281e7b97b
#
_cell.length_a   1.000
_cell.length_b   1.000
_cell.length_c   1.000
_cell.angle_alpha   90.00
_cell.angle_beta   90.00
_cell.angle_gamma   90.00
#
_symmetry.space_group_name_H-M   'P 1'
#
loop_
_entity.id
_entity.type
_entity.pdbx_description
1 polymer ?
#
loop_
_entity_poly.entity_id
_entity_poly.type
_entity_poly.pdbx_seq_one_letter_code
_entity_poly.pdbx_strand_id
1 'polypeptide(L)'
;MSRIVVSLVVLLLAAAAAATVWRGVRSLDTPLHLTAPLRFKVPSGASFAHVASDLGKQGVVSNPRAWTLYARLKGLAPAVKAGEYEIQPGTTPRELLTKMV
;
A
#
# COMPACT_ATOMS: atom_id res chain seq x y z
N MET A 1 -22.16 -21.50 -24.97
CA MET A 1 -22.46 -21.04 -23.60
C MET A 1 -23.71 -20.17 -23.63
N SER A 2 -24.58 -20.33 -22.64
CA SER A 2 -25.75 -19.46 -22.55
C SER A 2 -25.32 -18.04 -22.10
N ARG A 3 -26.11 -17.04 -22.52
CA ARG A 3 -25.89 -15.64 -22.07
C ARG A 3 -25.94 -15.49 -20.56
N ILE A 4 -26.76 -16.31 -19.91
CA ILE A 4 -26.90 -16.29 -18.44
C ILE A 4 -25.58 -16.70 -17.77
N VAL A 5 -24.95 -17.77 -18.28
CA VAL A 5 -23.67 -18.24 -17.73
C VAL A 5 -22.56 -17.19 -17.91
N VAL A 6 -22.47 -16.58 -19.09
CA VAL A 6 -21.51 -15.51 -19.36
C VAL A 6 -21.75 -14.31 -18.45
N SER A 7 -23.01 -13.90 -18.27
CA SER A 7 -23.37 -12.79 -17.39
C SER A 7 -23.01 -13.07 -15.93
N LEU A 8 -23.24 -14.30 -15.46
CA LEU A 8 -22.87 -14.71 -14.10
C LEU A 8 -21.35 -14.67 -13.89
N VAL A 9 -20.60 -15.17 -14.86
CA VAL A 9 -19.12 -15.15 -14.81
C VAL A 9 -18.60 -13.70 -14.77
N VAL A 10 -19.13 -12.83 -15.61
CA VAL A 10 -18.75 -11.41 -15.62
C VAL A 10 -19.06 -10.74 -14.28
N LEU A 11 -20.25 -11.02 -13.70
CA LEU A 11 -20.62 -10.48 -12.39
C LEU A 11 -19.69 -10.96 -11.28
N LEU A 12 -19.32 -12.24 -11.31
CA LEU A 12 -18.39 -12.80 -10.32
C LEU A 12 -17.00 -12.16 -10.42
N LEU A 13 -16.50 -11.98 -11.66
CA LEU A 13 -15.22 -11.34 -11.90
C LEU A 13 -15.24 -9.87 -11.45
N ALA A 14 -16.32 -9.17 -11.73
CA ALA A 14 -16.48 -7.77 -11.29
C ALA A 14 -16.55 -7.67 -9.77
N ALA A 15 -17.24 -8.58 -9.10
CA ALA A 15 -17.33 -8.61 -7.64
C ALA A 15 -15.95 -8.91 -7.02
N ALA A 16 -15.20 -9.85 -7.59
CA ALA A 16 -13.85 -10.18 -7.13
C ALA A 16 -12.90 -8.99 -7.30
N ALA A 17 -12.96 -8.30 -8.44
CA ALA A 17 -12.17 -7.11 -8.68
C ALA A 17 -12.52 -5.98 -7.69
N ALA A 18 -13.80 -5.74 -7.44
CA ALA A 18 -14.26 -4.75 -6.49
C ALA A 18 -13.81 -5.07 -5.06
N ALA A 19 -13.87 -6.35 -4.65
CA ALA A 19 -13.39 -6.78 -3.34
C ALA A 19 -11.88 -6.57 -3.19
N THR A 20 -11.10 -6.85 -4.23
CA THR A 20 -9.64 -6.64 -4.22
C THR A 20 -9.30 -5.16 -4.07
N VAL A 21 -9.97 -4.29 -4.83
CA VAL A 21 -9.79 -2.84 -4.74
C VAL A 21 -10.19 -2.34 -3.34
N TRP A 22 -11.31 -2.81 -2.81
CA TRP A 22 -11.78 -2.43 -1.49
C TRP A 22 -10.78 -2.78 -0.39
N ARG A 23 -10.23 -4.00 -0.41
CA ARG A 23 -9.21 -4.44 0.53
C ARG A 23 -7.94 -3.59 0.41
N GLY A 24 -7.53 -3.28 -0.81
CA GLY A 24 -6.38 -2.40 -1.06
C GLY A 24 -6.58 -1.01 -0.49
N VAL A 25 -7.73 -0.40 -0.73
CA VAL A 25 -8.06 0.93 -0.20
C VAL A 25 -8.14 0.91 1.33
N ARG A 26 -8.77 -0.10 1.92
CA ARG A 26 -8.85 -0.23 3.38
C ARG A 26 -7.49 -0.38 4.02
N SER A 27 -6.57 -1.09 3.38
CA SER A 27 -5.21 -1.27 3.93
C SER A 27 -4.45 0.04 4.05
N LEU A 28 -4.77 1.06 3.25
CA LEU A 28 -4.15 2.38 3.32
C LEU A 28 -4.56 3.15 4.59
N ASP A 29 -5.72 2.84 5.15
CA ASP A 29 -6.26 3.48 6.35
C ASP A 29 -6.21 2.56 7.58
N THR A 30 -5.63 1.37 7.43
CA THR A 30 -5.39 0.45 8.54
C THR A 30 -4.05 0.79 9.19
N PRO A 31 -4.01 1.01 10.52
CA PRO A 31 -2.75 1.32 11.21
C PRO A 31 -1.68 0.26 10.95
N LEU A 32 -0.45 0.72 10.82
CA LEU A 32 0.70 -0.14 10.63
C LEU A 32 0.88 -1.07 11.85
N HIS A 33 1.42 -2.26 11.61
CA HIS A 33 1.60 -3.29 12.63
C HIS A 33 2.84 -2.97 13.49
N LEU A 34 2.70 -1.98 14.38
CA LEU A 34 3.77 -1.55 15.27
C LEU A 34 3.28 -1.51 16.71
N THR A 35 4.08 -2.07 17.62
CA THR A 35 3.88 -1.99 19.07
C THR A 35 4.74 -0.91 19.71
N ALA A 36 5.77 -0.45 18.99
CA ALA A 36 6.71 0.59 19.45
C ALA A 36 7.16 1.40 18.23
N PRO A 37 7.67 2.62 18.41
CA PRO A 37 8.20 3.41 17.32
C PRO A 37 9.27 2.66 16.54
N LEU A 38 9.23 2.74 15.22
CA LEU A 38 10.19 2.11 14.33
C LEU A 38 10.94 3.18 13.54
N ARG A 39 12.26 3.11 13.55
CA ARG A 39 13.10 3.92 12.67
C ARG A 39 13.49 3.11 11.45
N PHE A 40 13.40 3.72 10.29
CA PHE A 40 13.88 3.15 9.06
C PHE A 40 14.55 4.21 8.20
N LYS A 41 15.45 3.76 7.34
CA LYS A 41 16.20 4.64 6.45
C LYS A 41 15.79 4.39 5.01
N VAL A 42 15.51 5.47 4.28
CA VAL A 42 15.32 5.43 2.82
C VAL A 42 16.66 5.83 2.19
N PRO A 43 17.38 4.90 1.57
CA PRO A 43 18.63 5.22 0.90
C PRO A 43 18.40 6.16 -0.28
N SER A 44 19.38 7.01 -0.56
CA SER A 44 19.35 7.85 -1.74
C SER A 44 19.29 6.99 -3.00
N GLY A 45 18.34 7.30 -3.89
CA GLY A 45 18.14 6.55 -5.13
C GLY A 45 17.24 5.31 -4.99
N ALA A 46 16.80 4.96 -3.79
CA ALA A 46 15.86 3.85 -3.61
C ALA A 46 14.49 4.19 -4.19
N SER A 47 13.85 3.21 -4.86
CA SER A 47 12.49 3.38 -5.34
C SER A 47 11.49 3.22 -4.20
N PHE A 48 10.32 3.84 -4.34
CA PHE A 48 9.23 3.66 -3.37
C PHE A 48 8.81 2.19 -3.28
N ALA A 49 8.76 1.49 -4.42
CA ALA A 49 8.40 0.08 -4.45
C ALA A 49 9.37 -0.78 -3.61
N HIS A 50 10.65 -0.47 -3.62
CA HIS A 50 11.65 -1.15 -2.81
C HIS A 50 11.42 -0.91 -1.32
N VAL A 51 11.18 0.34 -0.93
CA VAL A 51 10.88 0.70 0.47
C VAL A 51 9.61 0.01 0.95
N ALA A 52 8.56 0.03 0.13
CA ALA A 52 7.28 -0.63 0.47
C ALA A 52 7.47 -2.15 0.62
N SER A 53 8.24 -2.76 -0.27
CA SER A 53 8.55 -4.20 -0.20
C SER A 53 9.31 -4.55 1.08
N ASP A 54 10.31 -3.76 1.46
CA ASP A 54 11.09 -3.98 2.67
C ASP A 54 10.23 -3.88 3.93
N LEU A 55 9.38 -2.87 4.02
CA LEU A 55 8.46 -2.72 5.14
C LEU A 55 7.42 -3.85 5.17
N GLY A 56 7.01 -4.33 4.00
CA GLY A 56 6.14 -5.50 3.90
C GLY A 56 6.79 -6.77 4.41
N LYS A 57 8.06 -7.00 4.09
CA LYS A 57 8.85 -8.14 4.57
C LYS A 57 9.04 -8.11 6.09
N GLN A 58 9.14 -6.94 6.68
CA GLN A 58 9.23 -6.76 8.12
C GLN A 58 7.87 -6.88 8.83
N GLY A 59 6.79 -7.07 8.08
CA GLY A 59 5.45 -7.18 8.63
C GLY A 59 4.83 -5.86 9.07
N VAL A 60 5.46 -4.73 8.74
CA VAL A 60 4.98 -3.40 9.12
C VAL A 60 3.80 -2.97 8.27
N VAL A 61 3.89 -3.18 6.96
CA VAL A 61 2.84 -2.86 6.00
C VAL A 61 2.15 -4.13 5.55
N SER A 62 0.83 -4.21 5.70
CA SER A 62 0.06 -5.41 5.38
C SER A 62 -0.12 -5.62 3.88
N ASN A 63 -0.20 -4.54 3.09
CA ASN A 63 -0.40 -4.62 1.66
C ASN A 63 0.53 -3.64 0.91
N PRO A 64 1.82 -4.00 0.75
CA PRO A 64 2.78 -3.11 0.09
C PRO A 64 2.45 -2.84 -1.39
N ARG A 65 1.79 -3.77 -2.06
CA ARG A 65 1.38 -3.59 -3.47
C ARG A 65 0.34 -2.50 -3.61
N ALA A 66 -0.68 -2.50 -2.75
CA ALA A 66 -1.71 -1.46 -2.76
C ALA A 66 -1.12 -0.10 -2.42
N TRP A 67 -0.22 -0.04 -1.47
CA TRP A 67 0.47 1.19 -1.07
C TRP A 67 1.32 1.74 -2.22
N THR A 68 2.07 0.88 -2.90
CA THR A 68 2.88 1.26 -4.06
C THR A 68 2.00 1.79 -5.20
N LEU A 69 0.91 1.10 -5.48
CA LEU A 69 -0.04 1.52 -6.52
C LEU A 69 -0.66 2.89 -6.18
N TYR A 70 -1.07 3.07 -4.94
CA TYR A 70 -1.59 4.36 -4.46
C TYR A 70 -0.59 5.49 -4.69
N ALA A 71 0.67 5.28 -4.30
CA ALA A 71 1.72 6.28 -4.48
C ALA A 71 1.93 6.62 -5.96
N ARG A 72 1.89 5.63 -6.84
CA ARG A 72 2.03 5.84 -8.29
C ARG A 72 0.85 6.59 -8.88
N LEU A 73 -0.37 6.21 -8.52
CA LEU A 73 -1.58 6.86 -9.03
C LEU A 73 -1.68 8.32 -8.59
N LYS A 74 -1.16 8.64 -7.42
CA LYS A 74 -1.12 10.01 -6.92
C LYS A 74 0.11 10.79 -7.41
N GLY A 75 1.02 10.15 -8.14
CA GLY A 75 2.25 10.79 -8.58
C GLY A 75 3.23 11.09 -7.46
N LEU A 76 3.09 10.44 -6.31
CA LEU A 76 3.91 10.70 -5.11
C LEU A 76 5.13 9.78 -5.01
N ALA A 77 5.13 8.64 -5.72
CA ALA A 77 6.23 7.69 -5.64
C ALA A 77 7.61 8.32 -5.93
N PRO A 78 7.79 9.14 -6.98
CA PRO A 78 9.08 9.79 -7.23
C PRO A 78 9.38 10.97 -6.28
N ALA A 79 8.39 11.42 -5.52
CA ALA A 79 8.54 12.54 -4.59
C ALA A 79 9.02 12.13 -3.20
N VAL A 80 9.16 10.83 -2.94
CA VAL A 80 9.65 10.30 -1.66
C VAL A 80 11.10 10.72 -1.46
N LYS A 81 11.36 11.35 -0.31
CA LYS A 81 12.69 11.88 0.03
C LYS A 81 13.52 10.84 0.76
N ALA A 82 14.80 10.74 0.41
CA ALA A 82 15.76 9.96 1.17
C ALA A 82 15.97 10.55 2.57
N GLY A 83 16.29 9.70 3.52
CA GLY A 83 16.55 10.11 4.90
C GLY A 83 16.09 9.08 5.91
N GLU A 84 16.19 9.44 7.18
CA GLU A 84 15.72 8.62 8.27
C GLU A 84 14.33 9.08 8.71
N TYR A 85 13.45 8.10 8.93
CA TYR A 85 12.07 8.33 9.34
C TYR A 85 11.77 7.53 10.59
N GLU A 86 10.99 8.11 11.48
CA GLU A 86 10.44 7.41 12.64
C GLU A 86 8.95 7.23 12.45
N ILE A 87 8.50 5.99 12.55
CA ILE A 87 7.09 5.64 12.43
C ILE A 87 6.54 5.39 13.83
N GLN A 88 5.51 6.16 14.20
CA GLN A 88 4.82 5.97 15.46
C GLN A 88 3.73 4.90 15.34
N PRO A 89 3.46 4.11 16.40
CA PRO A 89 2.31 3.21 16.41
C PRO A 89 1.01 3.97 16.13
N GLY A 90 0.13 3.37 15.36
CA GLY A 90 -1.13 3.99 14.95
C GLY A 90 -1.05 4.79 13.64
N THR A 91 0.14 4.98 13.09
CA THR A 91 0.31 5.62 11.78
C THR A 91 -0.24 4.70 10.67
N THR A 92 -0.99 5.27 9.73
CA THR A 92 -1.47 4.53 8.56
C THR A 92 -0.47 4.62 7.40
N PRO A 93 -0.51 3.69 6.42
CA PRO A 93 0.31 3.81 5.22
C PRO A 93 0.12 5.14 4.48
N ARG A 94 -1.11 5.62 4.42
CA ARG A 94 -1.43 6.91 3.79
C ARG A 94 -0.72 8.08 4.50
N GLU A 95 -0.76 8.11 5.81
CA GLU A 95 -0.09 9.13 6.61
C GLU A 95 1.43 9.04 6.49
N LEU A 96 1.98 7.83 6.46
CA LEU A 96 3.41 7.62 6.32
C LEU A 96 3.90 8.15 4.96
N LEU A 97 3.17 7.88 3.88
CA LEU A 97 3.52 8.40 2.56
C LEU A 97 3.54 9.94 2.57
N THR A 98 2.57 10.57 3.23
CA THR A 98 2.50 12.03 3.35
C THR A 98 3.75 12.58 4.06
N LYS A 99 4.27 11.88 5.07
CA LYS A 99 5.50 12.28 5.76
C LYS A 99 6.74 12.14 4.89
N MET A 100 6.75 11.19 3.96
CA MET A 100 7.91 10.88 3.13
C MET A 100 8.06 11.79 1.92
N VAL A 101 7.04 12.54 1.56
CA VAL A 101 7.05 13.43 0.39
C VAL A 101 7.20 14.92 0.73
#